data_eff7c878baf1bae3d6eefdb095b57e23
#
_entry.id   eff7c878baf1bae3d6eefdb095b57e23
#
_cell.length_a   1.000
_cell.length_b   1.000
_cell.length_c   1.000
_cell.angle_alpha   90.00
_cell.angle_beta   90.00
_cell.angle_gamma   90.00
#
_symmetry.space_group_name_H-M   'P 1'
#
loop_
_entity.id
_entity.type
_entity.pdbx_description
1 polymer ?
#
loop_
_entity_poly.entity_id
_entity_poly.type
_entity_poly.pdbx_seq_one_letter_code
_entity_poly.pdbx_strand_id
1 'polypeptide(L)'
;MSKKITRRDFIKSSVIGGIAVGTGLGHSHLAYGQAANLRFSTWHVPVGYEVKTVWEPMLEELKKKSKGRITSTIYAGGALGKGPEHFDIVSKGLSDMGYFTATWQPGKFPLTDVLSLAAWVDGKDVATEIGNAMYKRVLNQEFPGVKMVELNGCIQAFMWTKKPVKTLEDVKGLKIRTPGGQQTNYIKALGAEPIFMPLGDVYMAMETGTIDGIVTCPPLILSFKLHEVAKHAVVTTFGCVSEGVIMNQESWNKTPDDLKPVVDDVCHNPFHTTGGLTREVYKKMMKEVADKKVELYNLPGKEAERWNERFRDVTRKWVTDLEGKGLKAKEVVKMYNEECEKRGVKVAAFPPEWK
;
A
#
# COMPACT_ATOMS: atom_id res chain seq x y z
N MET A 1 -4.37 -62.40 -26.67
CA MET A 1 -4.97 -61.50 -27.69
C MET A 1 -5.77 -60.44 -26.99
N SER A 2 -5.21 -59.23 -26.84
CA SER A 2 -5.85 -58.11 -26.15
C SER A 2 -6.64 -57.29 -27.17
N LYS A 3 -7.96 -57.17 -27.02
CA LYS A 3 -8.81 -56.31 -27.86
C LYS A 3 -8.60 -54.84 -27.45
N LYS A 4 -8.13 -54.04 -28.38
CA LYS A 4 -8.06 -52.57 -28.22
C LYS A 4 -9.47 -51.97 -28.23
N ILE A 5 -9.87 -51.31 -27.15
CA ILE A 5 -11.12 -50.54 -27.04
C ILE A 5 -10.95 -49.24 -27.84
N THR A 6 -11.85 -48.95 -28.78
CA THR A 6 -11.81 -47.75 -29.60
C THR A 6 -12.60 -46.61 -28.95
N ARG A 7 -12.27 -45.36 -29.33
CA ARG A 7 -12.96 -44.14 -28.84
C ARG A 7 -14.48 -44.16 -29.03
N ARG A 8 -14.97 -45.00 -29.97
CA ARG A 8 -16.40 -45.11 -30.30
C ARG A 8 -17.15 -46.01 -29.31
N ASP A 9 -16.44 -46.93 -28.64
CA ASP A 9 -17.02 -47.86 -27.65
C ASP A 9 -17.19 -47.16 -26.29
N PHE A 10 -16.41 -46.13 -26.01
CA PHE A 10 -16.49 -45.34 -24.77
C PHE A 10 -17.75 -44.43 -24.73
N ILE A 11 -18.21 -43.95 -25.90
CA ILE A 11 -19.35 -43.01 -25.97
C ILE A 11 -20.71 -43.75 -25.89
N LYS A 12 -20.76 -45.05 -26.15
CA LYS A 12 -22.00 -45.82 -26.10
C LYS A 12 -22.40 -46.37 -24.73
N SER A 13 -21.52 -46.27 -23.75
CA SER A 13 -21.78 -46.80 -22.37
C SER A 13 -22.35 -45.78 -21.39
N SER A 14 -22.64 -44.54 -21.83
CA SER A 14 -23.06 -43.43 -20.93
C SER A 14 -24.56 -43.11 -20.97
N VAL A 15 -25.37 -43.92 -21.62
CA VAL A 15 -26.82 -43.68 -21.70
C VAL A 15 -27.55 -44.98 -21.39
N ILE A 16 -27.81 -45.27 -20.13
CA ILE A 16 -28.95 -45.98 -19.54
C ILE A 16 -28.74 -46.03 -18.02
N GLY A 17 -29.59 -45.34 -17.28
CA GLY A 17 -29.58 -45.39 -15.81
C GLY A 17 -30.67 -44.55 -15.17
N GLY A 18 -31.91 -45.03 -15.23
CA GLY A 18 -32.85 -45.04 -14.13
C GLY A 18 -33.44 -43.73 -13.63
N ILE A 19 -34.68 -43.43 -14.07
CA ILE A 19 -35.63 -42.59 -13.35
C ILE A 19 -36.01 -43.32 -12.04
N ALA A 20 -35.55 -42.80 -10.90
CA ALA A 20 -36.09 -43.12 -9.57
C ALA A 20 -36.84 -41.88 -9.06
N VAL A 21 -38.17 -41.94 -9.06
CA VAL A 21 -39.03 -40.98 -8.38
C VAL A 21 -38.93 -41.27 -6.88
N GLY A 22 -38.15 -40.45 -6.18
CA GLY A 22 -38.05 -40.41 -4.73
C GLY A 22 -38.61 -39.09 -4.23
N THR A 23 -39.82 -39.10 -3.65
CA THR A 23 -40.36 -38.00 -2.87
C THR A 23 -39.54 -37.82 -1.56
N GLY A 24 -38.53 -36.99 -1.62
CA GLY A 24 -37.76 -36.54 -0.46
C GLY A 24 -37.72 -35.03 -0.48
N LEU A 25 -38.25 -34.39 0.53
CA LEU A 25 -38.02 -32.97 0.85
C LEU A 25 -36.53 -32.76 1.13
N GLY A 26 -35.74 -32.77 0.06
CA GLY A 26 -34.32 -32.44 0.08
C GLY A 26 -34.17 -30.95 -0.08
N HIS A 27 -33.59 -30.30 0.92
CA HIS A 27 -33.06 -28.95 0.77
C HIS A 27 -32.13 -28.97 -0.44
N SER A 28 -32.57 -28.38 -1.52
CA SER A 28 -31.73 -28.14 -2.69
C SER A 28 -30.66 -27.15 -2.23
N HIS A 29 -29.50 -27.65 -1.84
CA HIS A 29 -28.28 -26.87 -1.89
C HIS A 29 -28.11 -26.52 -3.38
N LEU A 30 -28.64 -25.35 -3.77
CA LEU A 30 -28.25 -24.72 -5.02
C LEU A 30 -26.72 -24.61 -4.96
N ALA A 31 -26.05 -25.50 -5.70
CA ALA A 31 -24.63 -25.35 -5.96
C ALA A 31 -24.49 -24.03 -6.75
N TYR A 32 -24.31 -22.92 -6.04
CA TYR A 32 -23.96 -21.67 -6.66
C TYR A 32 -22.62 -21.90 -7.35
N GLY A 33 -22.65 -22.02 -8.67
CA GLY A 33 -21.44 -22.13 -9.47
C GLY A 33 -20.50 -20.96 -9.13
N GLN A 34 -19.20 -21.22 -9.20
CA GLN A 34 -18.18 -20.19 -9.02
C GLN A 34 -18.48 -19.01 -9.94
N ALA A 35 -18.68 -17.80 -9.39
CA ALA A 35 -19.00 -16.62 -10.17
C ALA A 35 -17.74 -15.92 -10.69
N ALA A 36 -16.62 -16.00 -9.96
CA ALA A 36 -15.35 -15.39 -10.35
C ALA A 36 -14.16 -16.10 -9.69
N ASN A 37 -13.05 -16.18 -10.41
CA ASN A 37 -11.74 -16.47 -9.85
C ASN A 37 -10.86 -15.24 -10.09
N LEU A 38 -10.62 -14.43 -9.05
CA LEU A 38 -9.90 -13.18 -9.15
C LEU A 38 -8.39 -13.42 -9.10
N ARG A 39 -7.67 -12.89 -10.05
CA ARG A 39 -6.21 -12.76 -9.98
C ARG A 39 -5.89 -11.54 -9.13
N PHE A 40 -5.19 -11.75 -8.02
CA PHE A 40 -4.71 -10.66 -7.15
C PHE A 40 -3.20 -10.51 -7.30
N SER A 41 -2.73 -9.35 -7.75
CA SER A 41 -1.31 -9.09 -7.95
C SER A 41 -0.72 -8.20 -6.87
N THR A 42 0.49 -8.54 -6.42
CA THR A 42 1.25 -7.72 -5.47
C THR A 42 2.76 -7.91 -5.65
N TRP A 43 3.52 -6.84 -5.38
CA TRP A 43 4.97 -6.89 -5.36
C TRP A 43 5.55 -7.43 -4.05
N HIS A 44 4.75 -7.54 -3.00
CA HIS A 44 5.18 -8.10 -1.72
C HIS A 44 5.63 -9.55 -1.87
N VAL A 45 6.69 -9.91 -1.13
CA VAL A 45 7.24 -11.26 -1.19
C VAL A 45 6.25 -12.31 -0.67
N PRO A 46 6.18 -13.52 -1.27
CA PRO A 46 5.15 -14.51 -0.94
C PRO A 46 5.09 -14.92 0.53
N VAL A 47 6.24 -14.93 1.21
CA VAL A 47 6.35 -15.27 2.65
C VAL A 47 6.34 -14.04 3.56
N GLY A 48 6.17 -12.84 2.98
CA GLY A 48 6.18 -11.57 3.71
C GLY A 48 4.94 -11.35 4.58
N TYR A 49 5.09 -10.45 5.53
CA TYR A 49 4.02 -10.05 6.45
C TYR A 49 2.74 -9.66 5.69
N GLU A 50 2.86 -8.81 4.67
CA GLU A 50 1.71 -8.28 3.94
C GLU A 50 0.90 -9.38 3.24
N VAL A 51 1.59 -10.36 2.63
CA VAL A 51 0.90 -11.48 1.99
C VAL A 51 0.21 -12.35 3.02
N LYS A 52 0.90 -12.69 4.12
CA LYS A 52 0.42 -13.64 5.13
C LYS A 52 -0.62 -13.06 6.09
N THR A 53 -0.54 -11.78 6.40
CA THR A 53 -1.41 -11.16 7.41
C THR A 53 -2.45 -10.19 6.83
N VAL A 54 -2.30 -9.79 5.56
CA VAL A 54 -3.23 -8.87 4.89
C VAL A 54 -3.93 -9.59 3.73
N TRP A 55 -3.19 -9.96 2.68
CA TRP A 55 -3.81 -10.38 1.41
C TRP A 55 -4.44 -11.77 1.47
N GLU A 56 -3.76 -12.78 2.01
CA GLU A 56 -4.34 -14.11 2.16
C GLU A 56 -5.61 -14.08 3.04
N PRO A 57 -5.60 -13.47 4.25
CA PRO A 57 -6.81 -13.37 5.07
C PRO A 57 -7.95 -12.58 4.42
N MET A 58 -7.66 -11.48 3.74
CA MET A 58 -8.66 -10.67 3.02
C MET A 58 -9.36 -11.50 1.94
N LEU A 59 -8.58 -12.22 1.13
CA LEU A 59 -9.11 -13.01 0.02
C LEU A 59 -9.85 -14.28 0.52
N GLU A 60 -9.41 -14.87 1.61
CA GLU A 60 -10.14 -15.99 2.23
C GLU A 60 -11.47 -15.53 2.85
N GLU A 61 -11.50 -14.34 3.48
CA GLU A 61 -12.76 -13.77 3.98
C GLU A 61 -13.70 -13.42 2.83
N LEU A 62 -13.19 -12.93 1.70
CA LEU A 62 -13.97 -12.69 0.50
C LEU A 62 -14.60 -13.99 -0.03
N LYS A 63 -13.81 -15.07 -0.09
CA LYS A 63 -14.30 -16.39 -0.47
C LYS A 63 -15.39 -16.88 0.50
N LYS A 64 -15.16 -16.76 1.81
CA LYS A 64 -16.11 -17.18 2.84
C LYS A 64 -17.43 -16.41 2.76
N LYS A 65 -17.38 -15.06 2.71
CA LYS A 65 -18.59 -14.22 2.64
C LYS A 65 -19.35 -14.37 1.34
N SER A 66 -18.66 -14.65 0.24
CA SER A 66 -19.29 -14.97 -1.05
C SER A 66 -19.81 -16.42 -1.15
N LYS A 67 -19.69 -17.20 -0.07
CA LYS A 67 -20.05 -18.65 -0.04
C LYS A 67 -19.33 -19.45 -1.13
N GLY A 68 -18.05 -19.11 -1.39
CA GLY A 68 -17.21 -19.77 -2.39
C GLY A 68 -17.48 -19.33 -3.84
N ARG A 69 -18.39 -18.39 -4.07
CA ARG A 69 -18.67 -17.88 -5.42
C ARG A 69 -17.53 -17.01 -5.96
N ILE A 70 -16.80 -16.33 -5.09
CA ILE A 70 -15.56 -15.63 -5.43
C ILE A 70 -14.41 -16.44 -4.84
N THR A 71 -13.49 -16.86 -5.69
CA THR A 71 -12.18 -17.41 -5.31
C THR A 71 -11.09 -16.52 -5.85
N SER A 72 -9.85 -16.68 -5.39
CA SER A 72 -8.74 -15.86 -5.83
C SER A 72 -7.43 -16.62 -5.89
N THR A 73 -6.54 -16.14 -6.75
CA THR A 73 -5.16 -16.60 -6.85
C THR A 73 -4.23 -15.40 -6.65
N ILE A 74 -3.30 -15.50 -5.70
CA ILE A 74 -2.33 -14.45 -5.42
C ILE A 74 -1.10 -14.62 -6.30
N TYR A 75 -0.74 -13.56 -7.02
CA TYR A 75 0.50 -13.42 -7.79
C TYR A 75 1.43 -12.46 -7.02
N ALA A 76 2.16 -13.01 -6.07
CA ALA A 76 3.05 -12.28 -5.18
C ALA A 76 4.49 -12.18 -5.74
N GLY A 77 5.34 -11.36 -5.11
CA GLY A 77 6.74 -11.20 -5.47
C GLY A 77 6.97 -10.55 -6.83
N GLY A 78 5.99 -9.81 -7.34
CA GLY A 78 6.10 -9.22 -8.67
C GLY A 78 5.97 -10.23 -9.81
N ALA A 79 5.28 -11.37 -9.59
CA ALA A 79 5.13 -12.43 -10.59
C ALA A 79 4.47 -11.98 -11.90
N LEU A 80 3.64 -10.92 -11.88
CA LEU A 80 3.02 -10.34 -13.08
C LEU A 80 3.74 -9.06 -13.56
N GLY A 81 4.73 -8.56 -12.83
CA GLY A 81 5.51 -7.37 -13.15
C GLY A 81 6.09 -6.69 -11.92
N LYS A 82 6.97 -5.72 -12.14
CA LYS A 82 7.65 -4.98 -11.06
C LYS A 82 6.68 -4.08 -10.29
N GLY A 83 7.04 -3.72 -9.06
CA GLY A 83 6.22 -2.88 -8.19
C GLY A 83 5.62 -1.62 -8.85
N PRO A 84 6.38 -0.80 -9.58
CA PRO A 84 5.86 0.39 -10.27
C PRO A 84 4.82 0.09 -11.37
N GLU A 85 4.73 -1.14 -11.86
CA GLU A 85 3.85 -1.53 -12.96
C GLU A 85 2.46 -1.99 -12.49
N HIS A 86 2.26 -2.20 -11.18
CA HIS A 86 1.05 -2.85 -10.65
C HIS A 86 -0.25 -2.10 -10.93
N PHE A 87 -0.25 -0.76 -10.96
CA PHE A 87 -1.43 -0.02 -11.37
C PHE A 87 -1.81 -0.36 -12.82
N ASP A 88 -0.84 -0.38 -13.74
CA ASP A 88 -1.06 -0.67 -15.15
C ASP A 88 -1.45 -2.14 -15.37
N ILE A 89 -0.89 -3.06 -14.60
CA ILE A 89 -1.24 -4.49 -14.63
C ILE A 89 -2.74 -4.67 -14.35
N VAL A 90 -3.25 -4.00 -13.32
CA VAL A 90 -4.68 -4.09 -12.97
C VAL A 90 -5.54 -3.30 -13.96
N SER A 91 -5.19 -2.05 -14.26
CA SER A 91 -6.02 -1.20 -15.13
C SER A 91 -6.15 -1.78 -16.55
N LYS A 92 -5.14 -2.51 -17.03
CA LYS A 92 -5.17 -3.21 -18.34
C LYS A 92 -5.74 -4.63 -18.27
N GLY A 93 -6.19 -5.10 -17.11
CA GLY A 93 -6.83 -6.40 -16.94
C GLY A 93 -5.89 -7.63 -16.96
N LEU A 94 -4.57 -7.42 -16.81
CA LEU A 94 -3.63 -8.53 -16.60
C LEU A 94 -3.83 -9.18 -15.23
N SER A 95 -4.31 -8.41 -14.24
CA SER A 95 -4.83 -8.87 -12.97
C SER A 95 -6.20 -8.26 -12.73
N ASP A 96 -7.07 -8.97 -12.01
CA ASP A 96 -8.43 -8.51 -11.72
C ASP A 96 -8.46 -7.54 -10.54
N MET A 97 -7.57 -7.74 -9.58
CA MET A 97 -7.37 -6.90 -8.41
C MET A 97 -5.88 -6.85 -8.08
N GLY A 98 -5.43 -5.82 -7.41
CA GLY A 98 -4.04 -5.76 -7.00
C GLY A 98 -3.71 -4.58 -6.12
N TYR A 99 -2.56 -4.70 -5.47
CA TYR A 99 -1.98 -3.66 -4.64
C TYR A 99 -1.00 -2.83 -5.43
N PHE A 100 -1.14 -1.51 -5.39
CA PHE A 100 -0.27 -0.57 -6.11
C PHE A 100 0.31 0.49 -5.18
N THR A 101 1.39 1.11 -5.61
CA THR A 101 2.04 2.23 -4.91
C THR A 101 2.06 3.43 -5.86
N ALA A 102 1.23 4.44 -5.59
CA ALA A 102 1.09 5.62 -6.44
C ALA A 102 2.38 6.43 -6.55
N THR A 103 3.10 6.57 -5.45
CA THR A 103 4.41 7.26 -5.36
C THR A 103 5.48 6.69 -6.31
N TRP A 104 5.33 5.46 -6.78
CA TRP A 104 6.28 4.84 -7.70
C TRP A 104 6.02 5.16 -9.17
N GLN A 105 4.98 5.95 -9.45
CA GLN A 105 4.64 6.42 -10.80
C GLN A 105 4.66 7.96 -10.85
N PRO A 106 5.84 8.59 -10.83
CA PRO A 106 5.97 10.04 -10.77
C PRO A 106 5.16 10.74 -11.85
N GLY A 107 4.37 11.73 -11.45
CA GLY A 107 3.56 12.54 -12.37
C GLY A 107 2.26 11.92 -12.85
N LYS A 108 1.98 10.65 -12.55
CA LYS A 108 0.72 9.98 -12.92
C LYS A 108 -0.43 10.33 -11.96
N PHE A 109 -0.11 10.51 -10.69
CA PHE A 109 -1.06 10.81 -9.62
C PHE A 109 -0.63 12.07 -8.85
N PRO A 110 -0.56 13.23 -9.53
CA PRO A 110 0.07 14.42 -8.97
C PRO A 110 -0.61 14.97 -7.72
N LEU A 111 -1.94 14.89 -7.61
CA LEU A 111 -2.67 15.33 -6.41
C LEU A 111 -2.67 14.26 -5.31
N THR A 112 -2.61 12.98 -5.66
CA THR A 112 -2.54 11.87 -4.70
C THR A 112 -1.26 11.91 -3.88
N ASP A 113 -0.19 12.51 -4.39
CA ASP A 113 1.04 12.76 -3.63
C ASP A 113 0.82 13.60 -2.35
N VAL A 114 -0.35 14.24 -2.18
CA VAL A 114 -0.74 14.87 -0.91
C VAL A 114 -0.72 13.90 0.27
N LEU A 115 -1.06 12.62 0.04
CA LEU A 115 -1.01 11.56 1.06
C LEU A 115 0.42 11.24 1.52
N SER A 116 1.43 11.70 0.77
CA SER A 116 2.85 11.53 1.10
C SER A 116 3.44 12.73 1.86
N LEU A 117 2.64 13.74 2.19
CA LEU A 117 3.12 14.86 3.00
C LEU A 117 3.55 14.39 4.39
N ALA A 118 4.56 15.06 4.94
CA ALA A 118 5.10 14.74 6.27
C ALA A 118 4.03 14.96 7.35
N ALA A 119 3.38 13.89 7.75
CA ALA A 119 2.33 13.83 8.76
C ALA A 119 2.60 12.70 9.76
N TRP A 120 2.17 12.89 11.00
CA TRP A 120 2.39 11.93 12.11
C TRP A 120 1.29 10.86 12.11
N VAL A 121 1.30 9.99 11.10
CA VAL A 121 0.34 8.89 10.95
C VAL A 121 0.92 7.63 11.58
N ASP A 122 0.44 7.29 12.76
CA ASP A 122 0.96 6.20 13.60
C ASP A 122 0.09 4.92 13.59
N GLY A 123 -0.84 4.83 12.63
CA GLY A 123 -1.66 3.66 12.41
C GLY A 123 -2.11 3.58 10.95
N LYS A 124 -2.07 2.39 10.36
CA LYS A 124 -2.50 2.19 8.96
C LYS A 124 -4.01 2.32 8.82
N ASP A 125 -4.78 1.99 9.87
CA ASP A 125 -6.21 2.24 9.98
C ASP A 125 -6.54 3.73 9.78
N VAL A 126 -5.81 4.61 10.47
CA VAL A 126 -5.96 6.07 10.34
C VAL A 126 -5.55 6.54 8.94
N ALA A 127 -4.44 6.01 8.40
CA ALA A 127 -3.99 6.32 7.03
C ALA A 127 -5.05 5.94 5.99
N THR A 128 -5.68 4.77 6.14
CA THR A 128 -6.76 4.28 5.28
C THR A 128 -7.99 5.18 5.34
N GLU A 129 -8.41 5.58 6.54
CA GLU A 129 -9.55 6.50 6.67
C GLU A 129 -9.28 7.85 5.99
N ILE A 130 -8.08 8.41 6.16
CA ILE A 130 -7.67 9.67 5.50
C ILE A 130 -7.66 9.47 3.98
N GLY A 131 -7.00 8.44 3.49
CA GLY A 131 -6.88 8.16 2.05
C GLY A 131 -8.23 7.97 1.37
N ASN A 132 -9.11 7.17 1.96
CA ASN A 132 -10.46 6.95 1.44
C ASN A 132 -11.34 8.22 1.49
N ALA A 133 -11.20 9.05 2.53
CA ALA A 133 -11.89 10.33 2.60
C ALA A 133 -11.41 11.28 1.49
N MET A 134 -10.10 11.36 1.27
CA MET A 134 -9.50 12.17 0.21
C MET A 134 -9.88 11.66 -1.18
N TYR A 135 -9.91 10.33 -1.39
CA TYR A 135 -10.39 9.76 -2.64
C TYR A 135 -11.80 10.20 -2.96
N LYS A 136 -12.73 10.08 -2.00
CA LYS A 136 -14.14 10.48 -2.18
C LYS A 136 -14.30 11.98 -2.43
N ARG A 137 -13.47 12.82 -1.79
CA ARG A 137 -13.57 14.28 -1.89
C ARG A 137 -12.98 14.84 -3.18
N VAL A 138 -11.83 14.31 -3.65
CA VAL A 138 -11.08 15.00 -4.71
C VAL A 138 -10.13 14.12 -5.53
N LEU A 139 -9.62 12.99 -5.01
CA LEU A 139 -8.57 12.24 -5.71
C LEU A 139 -9.12 11.22 -6.72
N ASN A 140 -10.41 10.91 -6.72
CA ASN A 140 -11.02 9.90 -7.59
C ASN A 140 -10.77 10.16 -9.08
N GLN A 141 -10.64 11.42 -9.50
CA GLN A 141 -10.37 11.79 -10.89
C GLN A 141 -9.00 11.32 -11.41
N GLU A 142 -8.06 11.00 -10.53
CA GLU A 142 -6.72 10.51 -10.91
C GLU A 142 -6.68 9.00 -11.20
N PHE A 143 -7.79 8.29 -10.98
CA PHE A 143 -7.85 6.82 -11.10
C PHE A 143 -8.88 6.34 -12.13
N PRO A 144 -8.78 6.80 -13.41
CA PRO A 144 -9.69 6.34 -14.44
C PRO A 144 -9.49 4.85 -14.76
N GLY A 145 -10.58 4.17 -15.12
CA GLY A 145 -10.53 2.78 -15.59
C GLY A 145 -10.35 1.72 -14.52
N VAL A 146 -10.39 2.09 -13.24
CA VAL A 146 -10.35 1.18 -12.11
C VAL A 146 -11.41 1.49 -11.07
N LYS A 147 -11.92 0.47 -10.40
CA LYS A 147 -12.65 0.60 -9.15
C LYS A 147 -11.61 0.71 -8.02
N MET A 148 -11.58 1.84 -7.35
CA MET A 148 -10.82 1.97 -6.10
C MET A 148 -11.48 1.09 -5.05
N VAL A 149 -10.72 0.17 -4.50
CA VAL A 149 -11.12 -0.66 -3.37
C VAL A 149 -10.70 0.03 -2.09
N GLU A 150 -9.45 0.47 -2.01
CA GLU A 150 -8.92 1.22 -0.90
C GLU A 150 -7.80 2.14 -1.40
N LEU A 151 -7.81 3.38 -0.96
CA LEU A 151 -6.67 4.29 -1.06
C LEU A 151 -6.16 4.60 0.34
N ASN A 152 -4.88 4.41 0.56
CA ASN A 152 -4.27 4.67 1.86
C ASN A 152 -2.87 5.25 1.72
N GLY A 153 -2.27 5.58 2.87
CA GLY A 153 -0.83 5.74 3.03
C GLY A 153 -0.28 4.61 3.88
N CYS A 154 1.01 4.35 3.79
CA CYS A 154 1.70 3.60 4.83
C CYS A 154 1.71 4.44 6.11
N ILE A 155 2.09 3.87 7.25
CA ILE A 155 2.40 4.66 8.45
C ILE A 155 3.63 5.53 8.20
N GLN A 156 3.81 6.53 9.04
CA GLN A 156 4.93 7.49 8.95
C GLN A 156 6.29 6.80 8.77
N ALA A 157 7.09 7.35 7.86
CA ALA A 157 8.46 6.93 7.64
C ALA A 157 9.43 7.77 8.48
N PHE A 158 10.53 7.14 8.89
CA PHE A 158 11.66 7.78 9.55
C PHE A 158 12.91 7.68 8.69
N MET A 159 13.92 8.46 9.00
CA MET A 159 15.25 8.29 8.42
C MET A 159 16.07 7.35 9.30
N TRP A 160 16.54 6.27 8.70
CA TRP A 160 17.37 5.24 9.34
C TRP A 160 18.76 5.27 8.73
N THR A 161 19.79 5.32 9.57
CA THR A 161 21.17 5.59 9.12
C THR A 161 22.18 4.65 9.78
N LYS A 162 23.35 4.52 9.14
CA LYS A 162 24.50 3.76 9.69
C LYS A 162 25.15 4.55 10.84
N LYS A 163 25.20 5.88 10.76
CA LYS A 163 25.80 6.79 11.74
C LYS A 163 24.74 7.69 12.34
N PRO A 164 24.93 8.20 13.55
CA PRO A 164 24.00 9.11 14.18
C PRO A 164 23.77 10.37 13.34
N VAL A 165 22.51 10.80 13.25
CA VAL A 165 22.09 12.08 12.69
C VAL A 165 21.28 12.80 13.76
N LYS A 166 21.72 13.96 14.18
CA LYS A 166 21.14 14.74 15.29
C LYS A 166 20.75 16.16 14.88
N THR A 167 21.34 16.66 13.80
CA THR A 167 21.15 18.03 13.29
C THR A 167 20.99 18.02 11.77
N LEU A 168 20.53 19.13 11.19
CA LEU A 168 20.50 19.34 9.74
C LEU A 168 21.89 19.22 9.10
N GLU A 169 22.91 19.63 9.83
CA GLU A 169 24.30 19.61 9.38
C GLU A 169 24.79 18.18 9.17
N ASP A 170 24.35 17.24 10.00
CA ASP A 170 24.71 15.83 9.90
C ASP A 170 24.10 15.12 8.68
N VAL A 171 23.04 15.70 8.11
CA VAL A 171 22.33 15.14 6.94
C VAL A 171 23.04 15.47 5.63
N LYS A 172 23.80 16.58 5.59
CA LYS A 172 24.39 17.09 4.36
C LYS A 172 25.31 16.07 3.67
N GLY A 173 25.04 15.84 2.40
CA GLY A 173 25.84 14.95 1.55
C GLY A 173 25.64 13.46 1.82
N LEU A 174 24.79 13.05 2.77
CA LEU A 174 24.45 11.64 2.94
C LEU A 174 23.68 11.13 1.75
N LYS A 175 23.97 9.91 1.31
CA LYS A 175 23.23 9.18 0.28
C LYS A 175 22.10 8.43 0.95
N ILE A 176 20.89 8.93 0.81
CA ILE A 176 19.71 8.38 1.49
C ILE A 176 18.76 7.77 0.47
N ARG A 177 18.50 6.47 0.60
CA ARG A 177 17.49 5.81 -0.22
C ARG A 177 16.10 6.35 0.10
N THR A 178 15.34 6.68 -0.93
CA THR A 178 13.94 7.08 -0.82
C THR A 178 13.05 6.20 -1.70
N PRO A 179 11.76 6.03 -1.33
CA PRO A 179 10.81 5.29 -2.16
C PRO A 179 10.24 6.13 -3.32
N GLY A 180 10.59 7.42 -3.44
CA GLY A 180 10.00 8.35 -4.41
C GLY A 180 9.13 9.42 -3.75
N GLY A 181 8.32 10.13 -4.55
CA GLY A 181 7.35 11.13 -4.10
C GLY A 181 7.95 12.26 -3.27
N GLN A 182 7.18 12.80 -2.33
CA GLN A 182 7.60 13.93 -1.48
C GLN A 182 8.80 13.59 -0.61
N GLN A 183 8.99 12.32 -0.25
CA GLN A 183 10.15 11.90 0.55
C GLN A 183 11.49 12.19 -0.16
N THR A 184 11.53 12.04 -1.49
CA THR A 184 12.70 12.44 -2.30
C THR A 184 12.96 13.95 -2.20
N ASN A 185 11.91 14.75 -2.26
CA ASN A 185 12.01 16.19 -2.18
C ASN A 185 12.44 16.65 -0.77
N TYR A 186 11.94 15.99 0.29
CA TYR A 186 12.37 16.27 1.67
C TYR A 186 13.85 15.98 1.87
N ILE A 187 14.36 14.86 1.39
CA ILE A 187 15.78 14.52 1.49
C ILE A 187 16.65 15.55 0.78
N LYS A 188 16.26 16.00 -0.42
CA LYS A 188 16.95 17.11 -1.12
C LYS A 188 16.91 18.41 -0.31
N ALA A 189 15.75 18.77 0.25
CA ALA A 189 15.60 20.00 1.03
C ALA A 189 16.42 20.02 2.33
N LEU A 190 16.72 18.84 2.88
CA LEU A 190 17.62 18.69 4.02
C LEU A 190 19.10 18.72 3.63
N GLY A 191 19.44 18.72 2.33
CA GLY A 191 20.82 18.76 1.83
C GLY A 191 21.50 17.41 1.64
N ALA A 192 20.74 16.31 1.69
CA ALA A 192 21.21 14.97 1.35
C ALA A 192 20.97 14.63 -0.12
N GLU A 193 21.59 13.56 -0.60
CA GLU A 193 21.44 13.01 -1.94
C GLU A 193 20.42 11.86 -1.91
N PRO A 194 19.22 12.01 -2.50
CA PRO A 194 18.25 10.94 -2.56
C PRO A 194 18.61 9.93 -3.65
N ILE A 195 18.63 8.66 -3.27
CA ILE A 195 18.88 7.54 -4.18
C ILE A 195 17.58 6.72 -4.29
N PHE A 196 17.04 6.60 -5.50
CA PHE A 196 15.92 5.69 -5.74
C PHE A 196 16.44 4.29 -6.03
N MET A 197 15.96 3.30 -5.26
CA MET A 197 16.22 1.88 -5.52
C MET A 197 15.10 1.00 -4.95
N PRO A 198 14.88 -0.21 -5.52
CA PRO A 198 13.98 -1.21 -4.95
C PRO A 198 14.37 -1.57 -3.51
N LEU A 199 13.37 -1.83 -2.67
CA LEU A 199 13.62 -2.09 -1.24
C LEU A 199 14.48 -3.36 -1.01
N GLY A 200 14.34 -4.36 -1.88
CA GLY A 200 15.13 -5.59 -1.80
C GLY A 200 16.64 -5.39 -1.94
N ASP A 201 17.08 -4.30 -2.60
CA ASP A 201 18.50 -4.02 -2.83
C ASP A 201 19.13 -3.21 -1.67
N VAL A 202 18.31 -2.67 -0.77
CA VAL A 202 18.74 -1.71 0.26
C VAL A 202 19.70 -2.31 1.27
N TYR A 203 19.47 -3.55 1.71
CA TYR A 203 20.34 -4.19 2.70
C TYR A 203 21.79 -4.23 2.21
N MET A 204 22.01 -4.77 1.02
CA MET A 204 23.35 -4.86 0.40
C MET A 204 23.95 -3.49 0.11
N ALA A 205 23.15 -2.54 -0.36
CA ALA A 205 23.60 -1.18 -0.64
C ALA A 205 24.04 -0.46 0.64
N MET A 206 23.36 -0.67 1.77
CA MET A 206 23.79 -0.15 3.07
C MET A 206 25.05 -0.86 3.57
N GLU A 207 25.11 -2.19 3.49
CA GLU A 207 26.24 -2.98 3.95
C GLU A 207 27.53 -2.56 3.24
N THR A 208 27.49 -2.47 1.91
CA THR A 208 28.63 -2.08 1.06
C THR A 208 28.97 -0.58 1.13
N GLY A 209 28.13 0.24 1.76
CA GLY A 209 28.34 1.70 1.84
C GLY A 209 27.98 2.46 0.56
N THR A 210 27.21 1.84 -0.35
CA THR A 210 26.66 2.52 -1.53
C THR A 210 25.67 3.62 -1.13
N ILE A 211 24.93 3.39 -0.02
CA ILE A 211 24.06 4.37 0.63
C ILE A 211 24.38 4.44 2.13
N ASP A 212 24.11 5.60 2.75
CA ASP A 212 24.34 5.87 4.17
C ASP A 212 23.09 5.62 5.03
N GLY A 213 21.92 5.59 4.40
CA GLY A 213 20.66 5.42 5.10
C GLY A 213 19.47 5.25 4.16
N ILE A 214 18.31 5.16 4.78
CA ILE A 214 17.02 4.93 4.10
C ILE A 214 15.91 5.72 4.80
N VAL A 215 14.96 6.25 4.02
CA VAL A 215 13.64 6.65 4.52
C VAL A 215 12.66 5.52 4.29
N THR A 216 12.09 5.00 5.38
CA THR A 216 11.07 3.95 5.34
C THR A 216 10.31 3.86 6.66
N CYS A 217 9.18 3.13 6.67
CA CYS A 217 8.39 2.89 7.87
C CYS A 217 8.96 1.75 8.72
N PRO A 218 8.68 1.72 10.05
CA PRO A 218 9.23 0.74 10.98
C PRO A 218 8.96 -0.73 10.61
N PRO A 219 7.78 -1.13 10.10
CA PRO A 219 7.57 -2.52 9.69
C PRO A 219 8.59 -3.03 8.68
N LEU A 220 8.97 -2.19 7.72
CA LEU A 220 9.93 -2.59 6.68
C LEU A 220 11.37 -2.71 7.20
N ILE A 221 11.71 -1.95 8.25
CA ILE A 221 13.00 -2.11 8.96
C ILE A 221 13.12 -3.51 9.57
N LEU A 222 12.02 -4.02 10.13
CA LEU A 222 11.99 -5.36 10.72
C LEU A 222 11.92 -6.45 9.63
N SER A 223 10.98 -6.34 8.69
CA SER A 223 10.72 -7.35 7.67
C SER A 223 11.91 -7.59 6.74
N PHE A 224 12.65 -6.53 6.39
CA PHE A 224 13.84 -6.60 5.55
C PHE A 224 15.15 -6.66 6.36
N LYS A 225 15.06 -6.85 7.69
CA LYS A 225 16.21 -6.91 8.61
C LYS A 225 17.16 -5.71 8.53
N LEU A 226 16.66 -4.57 8.07
CA LEU A 226 17.49 -3.37 7.87
C LEU A 226 18.03 -2.82 9.19
N HIS A 227 17.44 -3.18 10.34
CA HIS A 227 17.98 -2.91 11.69
C HIS A 227 19.38 -3.50 11.94
N GLU A 228 19.81 -4.46 11.12
CA GLU A 228 21.16 -5.03 11.22
C GLU A 228 22.21 -4.08 10.64
N VAL A 229 21.88 -3.28 9.64
CA VAL A 229 22.77 -2.36 8.92
C VAL A 229 22.48 -0.88 9.19
N ALA A 230 21.27 -0.52 9.65
CA ALA A 230 20.86 0.82 10.10
C ALA A 230 20.72 0.84 11.63
N LYS A 231 21.70 1.39 12.32
CA LYS A 231 21.77 1.38 13.79
C LYS A 231 21.20 2.62 14.46
N HIS A 232 20.85 3.64 13.70
CA HIS A 232 20.32 4.90 14.20
C HIS A 232 19.07 5.29 13.44
N ALA A 233 18.11 5.91 14.11
CA ALA A 233 16.92 6.47 13.50
C ALA A 233 16.68 7.89 14.00
N VAL A 234 16.43 8.82 13.08
CA VAL A 234 15.87 10.12 13.42
C VAL A 234 14.35 9.98 13.45
N VAL A 235 13.77 10.10 14.64
CA VAL A 235 12.33 10.00 14.86
C VAL A 235 11.69 11.35 14.51
N THR A 236 11.52 11.58 13.22
CA THR A 236 10.72 12.67 12.65
C THR A 236 9.98 12.13 11.43
N THR A 237 8.80 12.67 11.16
CA THR A 237 8.00 12.13 10.07
C THR A 237 8.48 12.62 8.70
N PHE A 238 8.69 11.71 7.78
CA PHE A 238 8.89 11.97 6.34
C PHE A 238 7.61 11.72 5.53
N GLY A 239 6.48 11.59 6.20
CA GLY A 239 5.22 11.24 5.58
C GLY A 239 5.09 9.74 5.28
N CYS A 240 4.12 9.43 4.47
CA CYS A 240 3.76 8.08 4.08
C CYS A 240 4.07 7.84 2.60
N VAL A 241 4.05 6.59 2.18
CA VAL A 241 3.96 6.23 0.75
C VAL A 241 2.48 6.14 0.42
N SER A 242 2.01 6.81 -0.63
CA SER A 242 0.63 6.64 -1.12
C SER A 242 0.49 5.33 -1.87
N GLU A 243 -0.48 4.53 -1.46
CA GLU A 243 -0.68 3.17 -1.94
C GLU A 243 -2.15 2.78 -1.85
N GLY A 244 -2.52 1.63 -2.40
CA GLY A 244 -3.91 1.19 -2.32
C GLY A 244 -4.17 -0.15 -2.99
N VAL A 245 -5.42 -0.56 -2.91
CA VAL A 245 -5.96 -1.72 -3.61
C VAL A 245 -6.95 -1.23 -4.66
N ILE A 246 -6.77 -1.71 -5.87
CA ILE A 246 -7.67 -1.42 -7.01
C ILE A 246 -8.16 -2.70 -7.64
N MET A 247 -9.33 -2.62 -8.26
CA MET A 247 -9.90 -3.69 -9.08
C MET A 247 -10.06 -3.15 -10.52
N ASN A 248 -9.78 -4.00 -11.50
CA ASN A 248 -10.04 -3.69 -12.90
C ASN A 248 -11.52 -3.37 -13.11
N GLN A 249 -11.83 -2.29 -13.85
CA GLN A 249 -13.20 -1.82 -14.00
C GLN A 249 -14.11 -2.86 -14.71
N GLU A 250 -13.58 -3.62 -15.67
CA GLU A 250 -14.37 -4.65 -16.34
C GLU A 250 -14.61 -5.85 -15.40
N SER A 251 -13.60 -6.25 -14.61
CA SER A 251 -13.76 -7.31 -13.62
C SER A 251 -14.80 -6.92 -12.55
N TRP A 252 -14.79 -5.64 -12.12
CA TRP A 252 -15.84 -5.09 -11.25
C TRP A 252 -17.22 -5.14 -11.90
N ASN A 253 -17.34 -4.72 -13.15
CA ASN A 253 -18.60 -4.70 -13.89
C ASN A 253 -19.16 -6.13 -14.12
N LYS A 254 -18.29 -7.12 -14.29
CA LYS A 254 -18.65 -8.55 -14.43
C LYS A 254 -18.99 -9.21 -13.10
N THR A 255 -18.65 -8.59 -11.96
CA THR A 255 -19.01 -9.10 -10.64
C THR A 255 -20.54 -9.04 -10.49
N PRO A 256 -21.22 -10.13 -10.13
CA PRO A 256 -22.66 -10.13 -9.89
C PRO A 256 -23.05 -9.06 -8.87
N ASP A 257 -24.20 -8.41 -9.09
CA ASP A 257 -24.62 -7.26 -8.27
C ASP A 257 -24.82 -7.62 -6.79
N ASP A 258 -25.24 -8.85 -6.50
CA ASP A 258 -25.37 -9.37 -5.14
C ASP A 258 -24.02 -9.64 -4.46
N LEU A 259 -22.93 -9.73 -5.20
CA LEU A 259 -21.56 -9.92 -4.68
C LEU A 259 -20.77 -8.61 -4.57
N LYS A 260 -21.15 -7.56 -5.27
CA LYS A 260 -20.51 -6.24 -5.16
C LYS A 260 -20.47 -5.71 -3.71
N PRO A 261 -21.58 -5.76 -2.95
CA PRO A 261 -21.55 -5.39 -1.53
C PRO A 261 -20.60 -6.25 -0.68
N VAL A 262 -20.44 -7.53 -1.03
CA VAL A 262 -19.51 -8.43 -0.33
C VAL A 262 -18.07 -8.02 -0.59
N VAL A 263 -17.72 -7.68 -1.82
CA VAL A 263 -16.38 -7.15 -2.16
C VAL A 263 -16.12 -5.84 -1.42
N ASP A 264 -17.07 -4.90 -1.48
CA ASP A 264 -16.93 -3.61 -0.80
C ASP A 264 -16.78 -3.79 0.73
N ASP A 265 -17.58 -4.64 1.38
CA ASP A 265 -17.54 -4.87 2.82
C ASP A 265 -16.21 -5.51 3.28
N VAL A 266 -15.70 -6.51 2.54
CA VAL A 266 -14.44 -7.17 2.89
C VAL A 266 -13.25 -6.24 2.64
N CYS A 267 -13.23 -5.59 1.49
CA CYS A 267 -12.06 -4.85 1.04
C CYS A 267 -11.96 -3.43 1.63
N HIS A 268 -13.08 -2.87 2.12
CA HIS A 268 -13.06 -1.61 2.89
C HIS A 268 -12.96 -1.83 4.41
N ASN A 269 -12.86 -3.06 4.87
CA ASN A 269 -12.66 -3.34 6.28
C ASN A 269 -11.20 -3.06 6.66
N PRO A 270 -10.92 -2.02 7.47
CA PRO A 270 -9.55 -1.65 7.84
C PRO A 270 -8.76 -2.81 8.46
N PHE A 271 -9.43 -3.71 9.17
CA PHE A 271 -8.77 -4.87 9.77
C PHE A 271 -8.13 -5.78 8.71
N HIS A 272 -8.82 -6.01 7.59
CA HIS A 272 -8.31 -6.87 6.52
C HIS A 272 -7.23 -6.17 5.68
N THR A 273 -7.38 -4.87 5.43
CA THR A 273 -6.48 -4.13 4.55
C THR A 273 -5.24 -3.59 5.26
N THR A 274 -5.29 -3.47 6.59
CA THR A 274 -4.16 -2.99 7.39
C THR A 274 -3.36 -4.11 8.05
N GLY A 275 -3.84 -5.36 7.99
CA GLY A 275 -3.25 -6.48 8.73
C GLY A 275 -3.22 -6.23 10.24
N GLY A 276 -4.15 -5.40 10.74
CA GLY A 276 -4.19 -5.02 12.14
C GLY A 276 -3.08 -4.05 12.56
N LEU A 277 -2.43 -3.35 11.62
CA LEU A 277 -1.39 -2.36 11.91
C LEU A 277 -1.99 -1.06 12.49
N THR A 278 -2.59 -1.18 13.67
CA THR A 278 -3.15 -0.09 14.45
C THR A 278 -2.06 0.69 15.19
N ARG A 279 -2.43 1.83 15.77
CA ARG A 279 -1.55 2.60 16.68
C ARG A 279 -0.91 1.75 17.78
N GLU A 280 -1.64 0.80 18.33
CA GLU A 280 -1.10 -0.07 19.37
C GLU A 280 -0.03 -1.03 18.83
N VAL A 281 -0.29 -1.64 17.69
CA VAL A 281 0.67 -2.52 17.01
C VAL A 281 1.91 -1.72 16.59
N TYR A 282 1.73 -0.50 16.07
CA TYR A 282 2.84 0.40 15.78
C TYR A 282 3.73 0.67 16.99
N LYS A 283 3.15 0.95 18.17
CA LYS A 283 3.92 1.14 19.41
C LYS A 283 4.71 -0.10 19.81
N LYS A 284 4.12 -1.29 19.64
CA LYS A 284 4.82 -2.57 19.89
C LYS A 284 6.00 -2.76 18.92
N MET A 285 5.81 -2.43 17.63
CA MET A 285 6.89 -2.49 16.62
C MET A 285 8.02 -1.52 16.93
N MET A 286 7.73 -0.29 17.36
CA MET A 286 8.76 0.67 17.75
C MET A 286 9.58 0.18 18.94
N LYS A 287 8.94 -0.49 19.90
CA LYS A 287 9.64 -1.15 21.00
C LYS A 287 10.53 -2.29 20.49
N GLU A 288 10.02 -3.13 19.60
CA GLU A 288 10.82 -4.22 19.00
C GLU A 288 12.05 -3.67 18.27
N VAL A 289 11.91 -2.57 17.51
CA VAL A 289 13.05 -1.91 16.85
C VAL A 289 14.10 -1.47 17.88
N ALA A 290 13.68 -0.88 19.00
CA ALA A 290 14.59 -0.49 20.08
C ALA A 290 15.27 -1.72 20.72
N ASP A 291 14.54 -2.82 20.95
CA ASP A 291 15.07 -4.09 21.47
C ASP A 291 16.13 -4.70 20.52
N LYS A 292 16.07 -4.39 19.21
CA LYS A 292 17.11 -4.72 18.21
C LYS A 292 18.34 -3.80 18.26
N LYS A 293 18.47 -2.98 19.31
CA LYS A 293 19.59 -2.06 19.54
C LYS A 293 19.74 -0.98 18.46
N VAL A 294 18.62 -0.52 17.89
CA VAL A 294 18.58 0.68 17.07
C VAL A 294 18.37 1.89 17.98
N GLU A 295 19.27 2.86 17.91
CA GLU A 295 19.16 4.12 18.66
C GLU A 295 18.11 5.01 18.03
N LEU A 296 17.02 5.27 18.75
CA LEU A 296 15.95 6.16 18.34
C LEU A 296 16.21 7.59 18.86
N TYR A 297 16.52 8.51 17.99
CA TYR A 297 16.80 9.90 18.35
C TYR A 297 15.63 10.81 18.01
N ASN A 298 15.03 11.41 19.04
CA ASN A 298 14.00 12.43 18.88
C ASN A 298 14.66 13.80 18.73
N LEU A 299 14.36 14.51 17.64
CA LEU A 299 14.89 15.85 17.43
C LEU A 299 14.40 16.81 18.53
N PRO A 300 15.28 17.61 19.16
CA PRO A 300 14.88 18.69 20.05
C PRO A 300 13.97 19.69 19.32
N GLY A 301 13.04 20.34 20.05
CA GLY A 301 12.01 21.19 19.46
C GLY A 301 12.50 22.23 18.45
N LYS A 302 13.62 22.92 18.73
CA LYS A 302 14.22 23.87 17.80
C LYS A 302 14.73 23.19 16.52
N GLU A 303 15.36 22.04 16.65
CA GLU A 303 15.88 21.30 15.50
C GLU A 303 14.73 20.68 14.69
N ALA A 304 13.74 20.12 15.35
CA ALA A 304 12.53 19.61 14.70
C ALA A 304 11.84 20.71 13.88
N GLU A 305 11.78 21.95 14.38
CA GLU A 305 11.18 23.06 13.66
C GLU A 305 12.01 23.49 12.44
N ARG A 306 13.34 23.43 12.49
CA ARG A 306 14.21 23.66 11.32
C ARG A 306 13.90 22.64 10.20
N TRP A 307 13.69 21.37 10.56
CA TRP A 307 13.34 20.32 9.61
C TRP A 307 11.93 20.51 9.05
N ASN A 308 10.96 20.80 9.91
CA ASN A 308 9.57 21.05 9.50
C ASN A 308 9.47 22.23 8.54
N GLU A 309 10.26 23.30 8.72
CA GLU A 309 10.27 24.43 7.78
C GLU A 309 10.76 23.99 6.39
N ARG A 310 11.79 23.16 6.30
CA ARG A 310 12.21 22.57 5.02
C ARG A 310 11.10 21.75 4.37
N PHE A 311 10.34 21.01 5.16
CA PHE A 311 9.21 20.24 4.65
C PHE A 311 8.07 21.14 4.16
N ARG A 312 7.79 22.23 4.86
CA ARG A 312 6.81 23.24 4.42
C ARG A 312 7.23 23.93 3.12
N ASP A 313 8.52 24.24 2.96
CA ASP A 313 9.05 24.80 1.71
C ASP A 313 8.85 23.84 0.53
N VAL A 314 9.07 22.55 0.74
CA VAL A 314 8.77 21.52 -0.27
C VAL A 314 7.27 21.51 -0.63
N THR A 315 6.40 21.62 0.37
CA THR A 315 4.95 21.66 0.13
C THR A 315 4.53 22.92 -0.64
N ARG A 316 5.07 24.09 -0.28
CA ARG A 316 4.82 25.36 -1.00
C ARG A 316 5.23 25.25 -2.46
N LYS A 317 6.44 24.72 -2.70
CA LYS A 317 6.95 24.53 -4.07
C LYS A 317 6.09 23.55 -4.85
N TRP A 318 5.74 22.41 -4.26
CA TRP A 318 4.90 21.38 -4.90
C TRP A 318 3.53 21.95 -5.29
N VAL A 319 2.90 22.74 -4.41
CA VAL A 319 1.64 23.42 -4.69
C VAL A 319 1.82 24.41 -5.85
N THR A 320 2.83 25.26 -5.81
CA THR A 320 3.11 26.24 -6.88
C THR A 320 3.31 25.52 -8.22
N ASP A 321 4.08 24.45 -8.26
CA ASP A 321 4.37 23.68 -9.48
C ASP A 321 3.09 23.03 -10.07
N LEU A 322 2.15 22.58 -9.22
CA LEU A 322 0.89 21.98 -9.67
C LEU A 322 -0.17 23.03 -10.06
N GLU A 323 -0.26 24.11 -9.32
CA GLU A 323 -1.17 25.23 -9.67
C GLU A 323 -0.75 25.88 -10.99
N GLY A 324 0.56 25.97 -11.27
CA GLY A 324 1.08 26.36 -12.58
C GLY A 324 0.67 25.42 -13.73
N LYS A 325 0.23 24.20 -13.42
CA LYS A 325 -0.35 23.23 -14.38
C LYS A 325 -1.89 23.22 -14.37
N GLY A 326 -2.52 24.15 -13.66
CA GLY A 326 -3.98 24.25 -13.55
C GLY A 326 -4.62 23.30 -12.53
N LEU A 327 -3.84 22.61 -11.68
CA LEU A 327 -4.35 21.73 -10.65
C LEU A 327 -4.57 22.51 -9.34
N LYS A 328 -5.65 22.23 -8.62
CA LYS A 328 -6.03 22.94 -7.38
C LYS A 328 -5.29 22.38 -6.14
N ALA A 329 -3.97 22.33 -6.21
CA ALA A 329 -3.14 21.66 -5.22
C ALA A 329 -3.27 22.25 -3.81
N LYS A 330 -3.37 23.57 -3.66
CA LYS A 330 -3.55 24.23 -2.36
C LYS A 330 -4.85 23.83 -1.67
N GLU A 331 -5.95 23.74 -2.42
CA GLU A 331 -7.23 23.26 -1.90
C GLU A 331 -7.10 21.81 -1.40
N VAL A 332 -6.42 20.97 -2.17
CA VAL A 332 -6.20 19.57 -1.82
C VAL A 332 -5.37 19.43 -0.55
N VAL A 333 -4.32 20.25 -0.37
CA VAL A 333 -3.51 20.26 0.87
C VAL A 333 -4.36 20.69 2.08
N LYS A 334 -5.23 21.70 1.92
CA LYS A 334 -6.14 22.11 3.00
C LYS A 334 -7.11 20.99 3.36
N MET A 335 -7.73 20.34 2.38
CA MET A 335 -8.62 19.20 2.60
C MET A 335 -7.90 18.05 3.33
N TYR A 336 -6.67 17.76 2.93
CA TYR A 336 -5.84 16.74 3.59
C TYR A 336 -5.56 17.10 5.05
N ASN A 337 -5.18 18.35 5.33
CA ASN A 337 -4.94 18.80 6.69
C ASN A 337 -6.22 18.69 7.56
N GLU A 338 -7.38 19.08 7.01
CA GLU A 338 -8.68 18.91 7.69
C GLU A 338 -8.97 17.45 8.03
N GLU A 339 -8.75 16.52 7.07
CA GLU A 339 -8.99 15.09 7.32
C GLU A 339 -8.00 14.52 8.34
N CYS A 340 -6.76 15.02 8.35
CA CYS A 340 -5.76 14.68 9.37
C CYS A 340 -6.17 15.20 10.76
N GLU A 341 -6.56 16.48 10.88
CA GLU A 341 -6.97 17.10 12.15
C GLU A 341 -8.17 16.40 12.78
N LYS A 342 -9.18 16.02 11.99
CA LYS A 342 -10.34 15.25 12.44
C LYS A 342 -9.96 13.92 13.12
N ARG A 343 -8.79 13.38 12.81
CA ARG A 343 -8.27 12.09 13.31
C ARG A 343 -7.10 12.26 14.28
N GLY A 344 -6.85 13.50 14.72
CA GLY A 344 -5.77 13.82 15.65
C GLY A 344 -4.36 13.66 15.05
N VAL A 345 -4.24 13.72 13.73
CA VAL A 345 -2.97 13.65 13.01
C VAL A 345 -2.44 15.06 12.75
N LYS A 346 -1.20 15.32 13.15
CA LYS A 346 -0.50 16.58 12.87
C LYS A 346 0.27 16.46 11.55
N VAL A 347 0.04 17.40 10.62
CA VAL A 347 0.79 17.51 9.37
C VAL A 347 1.95 18.49 9.58
N ALA A 348 3.17 17.96 9.72
CA ALA A 348 4.38 18.74 9.94
C ALA A 348 4.74 19.62 8.73
N ALA A 349 4.41 19.15 7.52
CA ALA A 349 4.65 19.85 6.27
C ALA A 349 3.53 20.84 5.87
N PHE A 350 2.51 21.05 6.70
CA PHE A 350 1.43 21.99 6.40
C PHE A 350 1.89 23.43 6.71
N PRO A 351 1.90 24.36 5.71
CA PRO A 351 2.26 25.76 5.93
C PRO A 351 1.23 26.45 6.83
N PRO A 352 1.65 27.04 7.97
CA PRO A 352 0.72 27.62 8.95
C PRO A 352 -0.16 28.76 8.38
N GLU A 353 0.38 29.49 7.41
CA GLU A 353 -0.31 30.60 6.74
C GLU A 353 -1.46 30.16 5.81
N TRP A 354 -1.65 28.85 5.64
CA TRP A 354 -2.76 28.29 4.84
C TRP A 354 -3.97 27.86 5.68
N LYS A 355 -3.88 28.02 7.00
CA LYS A 355 -5.01 27.77 7.93
C LYS A 355 -6.20 28.67 7.66
#